data_1bb15cb093b1d4aba140ccaefc68ae2e
#
_entry.id   1bb15cb093b1d4aba140ccaefc68ae2e
#
_cell.length_a   1.000
_cell.length_b   1.000
_cell.length_c   1.000
_cell.angle_alpha   90.00
_cell.angle_beta   90.00
_cell.angle_gamma   90.00
#
_symmetry.space_group_name_H-M   'P 1'
#
loop_
_entity.id
_entity.type
_entity.pdbx_description
1 polymer ?
#
loop_
_entity_poly.entity_id
_entity_poly.type
_entity_poly.pdbx_seq_one_letter_code
_entity_poly.pdbx_strand_id
1 'polypeptide(L)'
;MTELAFLFRMAGRELRAARGRAALLAGTVAIGVSALVAIASFTENLRNSVDHQARTLLGADLALSSRQPFSKSTEAVLDTLARQGAELARLTSFAAMAYAPRGKSTRLVQVAAVSGNYPFYGEIATEPAAAWRALQLNRNVIVDPSLLAALEARVGDTLALGDAQFLISGTIRSAPNQVGFRFALGPRIYIPAASLPATGLLGFGARVQYETYAKLPPGMSAQAWTSRHRSQLTTERVRIRTVAEDQRNLDEVLSRLAGYLGLVALMALLLAGIGAASAAVVQIRQRTESIAVLKCLGASGGRGGWI
;
A
#
# COMPACT_ATOMS: atom_id res chain seq x y z
N MET A 1 -52.15 9.13 30.76
CA MET A 1 -51.09 9.92 30.09
C MET A 1 -50.25 10.79 31.06
N THR A 2 -50.71 11.00 32.30
CA THR A 2 -50.04 11.86 33.30
C THR A 2 -48.85 11.22 34.01
N GLU A 3 -48.83 9.89 34.21
CA GLU A 3 -47.73 9.21 34.93
C GLU A 3 -46.41 9.12 34.09
N LEU A 4 -46.47 8.81 32.80
CA LEU A 4 -45.30 8.79 31.94
C LEU A 4 -44.63 10.17 31.82
N ALA A 5 -45.42 11.24 31.73
CA ALA A 5 -44.90 12.62 31.67
C ALA A 5 -44.20 13.04 32.98
N PHE A 6 -44.72 12.57 34.13
CA PHE A 6 -44.13 12.80 35.44
C PHE A 6 -42.79 12.06 35.55
N LEU A 7 -42.74 10.78 35.18
CA LEU A 7 -41.49 9.95 35.18
C LEU A 7 -40.43 10.56 34.27
N PHE A 8 -40.78 11.00 33.07
CA PHE A 8 -39.82 11.67 32.18
C PHE A 8 -39.29 13.02 32.74
N ARG A 9 -40.16 13.79 33.40
CA ARG A 9 -39.76 15.04 34.03
C ARG A 9 -38.83 14.81 35.25
N MET A 10 -39.12 13.79 36.04
CA MET A 10 -38.29 13.40 37.19
C MET A 10 -36.94 12.83 36.78
N ALA A 11 -36.92 11.92 35.77
CA ALA A 11 -35.72 11.41 35.15
C ALA A 11 -34.86 12.55 34.54
N GLY A 12 -35.46 13.52 33.86
CA GLY A 12 -34.79 14.69 33.32
C GLY A 12 -34.15 15.61 34.38
N ARG A 13 -34.78 15.76 35.56
CA ARG A 13 -34.19 16.50 36.70
C ARG A 13 -33.02 15.76 37.33
N GLU A 14 -33.11 14.45 37.46
CA GLU A 14 -32.04 13.62 38.00
C GLU A 14 -30.86 13.50 37.06
N LEU A 15 -31.10 13.34 35.75
CA LEU A 15 -30.01 13.43 34.74
C LEU A 15 -29.28 14.79 34.78
N ARG A 16 -30.02 15.87 35.10
CA ARG A 16 -29.41 17.20 35.28
C ARG A 16 -28.54 17.28 36.54
N ALA A 17 -28.90 16.63 37.64
CA ALA A 17 -28.10 16.56 38.86
C ALA A 17 -26.87 15.65 38.73
N ALA A 18 -26.94 14.61 37.88
CA ALA A 18 -25.87 13.65 37.63
C ALA A 18 -25.12 13.88 36.29
N ARG A 19 -25.24 15.08 35.67
CA ARG A 19 -24.70 15.38 34.33
C ARG A 19 -23.24 15.00 34.13
N GLY A 20 -22.37 15.24 35.11
CA GLY A 20 -20.96 14.90 35.00
C GLY A 20 -20.71 13.40 34.89
N ARG A 21 -21.45 12.59 35.66
CA ARG A 21 -21.31 11.13 35.65
C ARG A 21 -21.92 10.49 34.43
N ALA A 22 -23.11 10.94 34.02
CA ALA A 22 -23.76 10.49 32.81
C ALA A 22 -22.93 10.85 31.55
N ALA A 23 -22.28 12.02 31.53
CA ALA A 23 -21.37 12.44 30.46
C ALA A 23 -20.11 11.56 30.40
N LEU A 24 -19.56 11.17 31.54
CA LEU A 24 -18.42 10.24 31.59
C LEU A 24 -18.79 8.86 31.03
N LEU A 25 -19.95 8.31 31.43
CA LEU A 25 -20.43 7.03 30.91
C LEU A 25 -20.72 7.07 29.41
N ALA A 26 -21.44 8.10 28.96
CA ALA A 26 -21.69 8.31 27.55
C ALA A 26 -20.38 8.53 26.77
N GLY A 27 -19.44 9.26 27.35
CA GLY A 27 -18.12 9.52 26.78
C GLY A 27 -17.30 8.25 26.57
N THR A 28 -17.25 7.36 27.55
CA THR A 28 -16.50 6.08 27.44
C THR A 28 -17.07 5.18 26.34
N VAL A 29 -18.41 5.06 26.26
CA VAL A 29 -19.07 4.29 25.20
C VAL A 29 -18.86 4.97 23.84
N ALA A 30 -19.02 6.30 23.76
CA ALA A 30 -18.82 7.07 22.53
C ALA A 30 -17.39 6.92 21.99
N ILE A 31 -16.36 6.96 22.85
CA ILE A 31 -14.95 6.75 22.46
C ILE A 31 -14.77 5.33 21.89
N GLY A 32 -15.31 4.30 22.54
CA GLY A 32 -15.21 2.92 22.08
C GLY A 32 -15.86 2.71 20.72
N VAL A 33 -17.07 3.22 20.54
CA VAL A 33 -17.79 3.13 19.25
C VAL A 33 -17.10 3.96 18.15
N SER A 34 -16.64 5.18 18.49
CA SER A 34 -15.93 6.04 17.53
C SER A 34 -14.64 5.41 17.04
N ALA A 35 -13.88 4.74 17.92
CA ALA A 35 -12.67 4.02 17.53
C ALA A 35 -12.99 2.90 16.51
N LEU A 36 -14.06 2.14 16.74
CA LEU A 36 -14.46 1.05 15.87
C LEU A 36 -14.93 1.56 14.50
N VAL A 37 -15.73 2.63 14.48
CA VAL A 37 -16.20 3.27 13.24
C VAL A 37 -15.02 3.89 12.47
N ALA A 38 -14.08 4.56 13.17
CA ALA A 38 -12.91 5.15 12.54
C ALA A 38 -12.03 4.10 11.86
N ILE A 39 -11.79 2.94 12.51
CA ILE A 39 -11.01 1.83 11.94
C ILE A 39 -11.73 1.25 10.71
N ALA A 40 -13.03 1.01 10.79
CA ALA A 40 -13.81 0.49 9.67
C ALA A 40 -13.79 1.45 8.47
N SER A 41 -14.05 2.74 8.70
CA SER A 41 -14.02 3.78 7.66
C SER A 41 -12.63 3.95 7.05
N PHE A 42 -11.57 3.91 7.85
CA PHE A 42 -10.20 3.99 7.36
C PHE A 42 -9.88 2.80 6.43
N THR A 43 -10.24 1.58 6.84
CA THR A 43 -9.99 0.37 6.04
C THR A 43 -10.72 0.42 4.70
N GLU A 44 -11.98 0.87 4.69
CA GLU A 44 -12.77 0.98 3.48
C GLU A 44 -12.23 2.07 2.53
N ASN A 45 -11.88 3.24 3.05
CA ASN A 45 -11.27 4.30 2.24
C ASN A 45 -9.92 3.87 1.64
N LEU A 46 -9.14 3.10 2.39
CA LEU A 46 -7.85 2.59 1.92
C LEU A 46 -8.05 1.56 0.79
N ARG A 47 -9.03 0.65 0.91
CA ARG A 47 -9.40 -0.29 -0.16
C ARG A 47 -9.81 0.43 -1.44
N ASN A 48 -10.71 1.38 -1.34
CA ASN A 48 -11.18 2.15 -2.49
C ASN A 48 -10.03 2.91 -3.18
N SER A 49 -9.09 3.47 -2.41
CA SER A 49 -7.90 4.14 -2.95
C SER A 49 -6.97 3.18 -3.68
N VAL A 50 -6.77 1.97 -3.17
CA VAL A 50 -5.94 0.93 -3.78
C VAL A 50 -6.59 0.43 -5.08
N ASP A 51 -7.89 0.20 -5.11
CA ASP A 51 -8.61 -0.29 -6.29
C ASP A 51 -8.49 0.68 -7.48
N HIS A 52 -8.63 1.97 -7.23
CA HIS A 52 -8.48 2.99 -8.27
C HIS A 52 -7.03 3.15 -8.77
N GLN A 53 -6.04 2.85 -7.93
CA GLN A 53 -4.62 3.07 -8.26
C GLN A 53 -3.87 1.80 -8.64
N ALA A 54 -4.47 0.61 -8.54
CA ALA A 54 -3.77 -0.66 -8.73
C ALA A 54 -3.13 -0.81 -10.11
N ARG A 55 -3.79 -0.35 -11.18
CA ARG A 55 -3.21 -0.31 -12.55
C ARG A 55 -1.99 0.62 -12.63
N THR A 56 -2.09 1.77 -12.00
CA THR A 56 -0.99 2.75 -11.96
C THR A 56 0.17 2.22 -11.13
N LEU A 57 -0.10 1.49 -10.04
CA LEU A 57 0.94 0.88 -9.21
C LEU A 57 1.71 -0.22 -9.93
N LEU A 58 1.04 -1.08 -10.70
CA LEU A 58 1.70 -2.09 -11.52
C LEU A 58 2.35 -1.48 -12.78
N GLY A 59 1.77 -0.41 -13.29
CA GLY A 59 2.17 0.26 -14.54
C GLY A 59 1.83 -0.55 -15.81
N ALA A 60 1.05 -1.64 -15.68
CA ALA A 60 0.66 -2.55 -16.76
C ALA A 60 -0.60 -3.35 -16.37
N ASP A 61 -1.21 -4.09 -17.29
CA ASP A 61 -2.30 -5.05 -16.99
C ASP A 61 -1.76 -6.39 -16.48
N LEU A 62 -0.57 -6.77 -16.95
CA LEU A 62 0.09 -8.04 -16.68
C LEU A 62 1.60 -7.82 -16.56
N ALA A 63 2.24 -8.48 -15.61
CA ALA A 63 3.69 -8.53 -15.47
C ALA A 63 4.15 -9.99 -15.31
N LEU A 64 5.16 -10.37 -16.07
CA LEU A 64 5.87 -11.63 -15.93
C LEU A 64 7.24 -11.34 -15.35
N SER A 65 7.68 -12.12 -14.37
CA SER A 65 9.00 -11.93 -13.74
C SER A 65 9.71 -13.26 -13.57
N SER A 66 11.03 -13.27 -13.80
CA SER A 66 11.91 -14.41 -13.62
C SER A 66 13.28 -13.96 -13.13
N ARG A 67 13.98 -14.84 -12.41
CA ARG A 67 15.40 -14.64 -12.03
C ARG A 67 16.39 -15.16 -13.06
N GLN A 68 15.89 -15.76 -14.11
CA GLN A 68 16.68 -16.25 -15.24
C GLN A 68 16.14 -15.62 -16.52
N PRO A 69 16.95 -15.48 -17.57
CA PRO A 69 16.45 -15.09 -18.89
C PRO A 69 15.25 -15.95 -19.28
N PHE A 70 14.26 -15.36 -19.92
CA PHE A 70 13.09 -16.12 -20.38
C PHE A 70 13.52 -17.20 -21.37
N SER A 71 12.92 -18.37 -21.23
CA SER A 71 13.14 -19.49 -22.16
C SER A 71 12.57 -19.19 -23.53
N LYS A 72 12.99 -19.93 -24.55
CA LYS A 72 12.42 -19.82 -25.90
C LYS A 72 10.91 -20.05 -25.93
N SER A 73 10.40 -20.91 -25.04
CA SER A 73 8.95 -21.18 -24.98
C SER A 73 8.20 -20.03 -24.31
N THR A 74 8.75 -19.42 -23.26
CA THR A 74 8.18 -18.19 -22.67
C THR A 74 8.22 -17.03 -23.67
N GLU A 75 9.33 -16.85 -24.40
CA GLU A 75 9.42 -15.81 -25.44
C GLU A 75 8.38 -16.03 -26.56
N ALA A 76 8.14 -17.27 -26.99
CA ALA A 76 7.12 -17.58 -27.97
C ALA A 76 5.69 -17.23 -27.49
N VAL A 77 5.43 -17.40 -26.18
CA VAL A 77 4.16 -16.98 -25.55
C VAL A 77 4.03 -15.45 -25.58
N LEU A 78 5.12 -14.72 -25.23
CA LEU A 78 5.15 -13.26 -25.29
C LEU A 78 5.00 -12.72 -26.70
N ASP A 79 5.66 -13.33 -27.69
CA ASP A 79 5.55 -12.96 -29.11
C ASP A 79 4.13 -13.20 -29.63
N THR A 80 3.48 -14.26 -29.15
CA THR A 80 2.07 -14.52 -29.51
C THR A 80 1.16 -13.47 -28.91
N LEU A 81 1.41 -13.07 -27.65
CA LEU A 81 0.67 -12.01 -27.00
C LEU A 81 0.84 -10.66 -27.74
N ALA A 82 2.06 -10.34 -28.14
CA ALA A 82 2.35 -9.14 -28.92
C ALA A 82 1.64 -9.16 -30.29
N ARG A 83 1.63 -10.30 -31.00
CA ARG A 83 0.87 -10.46 -32.27
C ARG A 83 -0.63 -10.33 -32.09
N GLN A 84 -1.16 -10.59 -30.92
CA GLN A 84 -2.56 -10.37 -30.55
C GLN A 84 -2.88 -8.89 -30.23
N GLY A 85 -1.90 -8.00 -30.36
CA GLY A 85 -2.08 -6.56 -30.18
C GLY A 85 -1.70 -6.04 -28.79
N ALA A 86 -1.04 -6.84 -27.96
CA ALA A 86 -0.52 -6.35 -26.69
C ALA A 86 0.77 -5.54 -26.89
N GLU A 87 0.90 -4.44 -26.16
CA GLU A 87 2.14 -3.68 -26.07
C GLU A 87 3.02 -4.29 -24.97
N LEU A 88 4.30 -4.57 -25.31
CA LEU A 88 5.26 -5.14 -24.35
C LEU A 88 6.35 -4.13 -24.03
N ALA A 89 6.73 -4.10 -22.74
CA ALA A 89 7.90 -3.39 -22.25
C ALA A 89 8.71 -4.30 -21.35
N ARG A 90 10.04 -4.22 -21.43
CA ARG A 90 10.95 -5.08 -20.65
C ARG A 90 11.74 -4.25 -19.66
N LEU A 91 11.93 -4.80 -18.49
CA LEU A 91 12.72 -4.24 -17.41
C LEU A 91 13.68 -5.31 -16.90
N THR A 92 14.97 -5.00 -16.91
CA THR A 92 16.00 -5.88 -16.32
C THR A 92 16.59 -5.16 -15.13
N SER A 93 16.42 -5.73 -13.95
CA SER A 93 16.86 -5.12 -12.68
C SER A 93 17.98 -5.95 -12.03
N PHE A 94 19.02 -5.27 -11.55
CA PHE A 94 20.15 -5.89 -10.82
C PHE A 94 20.86 -4.85 -9.96
N ALA A 95 21.66 -5.31 -9.00
CA ALA A 95 22.50 -4.43 -8.19
C ALA A 95 23.88 -4.28 -8.84
N ALA A 96 24.43 -3.06 -8.87
CA ALA A 96 25.76 -2.77 -9.37
C ALA A 96 26.41 -1.61 -8.61
N MET A 97 27.73 -1.47 -8.78
CA MET A 97 28.47 -0.33 -8.28
C MET A 97 28.48 0.77 -9.35
N ALA A 98 28.01 1.95 -8.98
CA ALA A 98 28.08 3.14 -9.81
C ALA A 98 29.23 4.02 -9.35
N TYR A 99 30.05 4.48 -10.28
CA TYR A 99 31.19 5.36 -10.02
C TYR A 99 30.99 6.72 -10.67
N ALA A 100 31.17 7.79 -9.88
CA ALA A 100 31.15 9.16 -10.38
C ALA A 100 32.58 9.71 -10.47
N PRO A 101 33.14 9.95 -11.68
CA PRO A 101 34.49 10.44 -11.86
C PRO A 101 34.74 11.80 -11.17
N ARG A 102 33.74 12.66 -11.14
CA ARG A 102 33.82 13.99 -10.52
C ARG A 102 34.07 13.92 -9.01
N GLY A 103 33.22 13.21 -8.28
CA GLY A 103 33.33 13.03 -6.82
C GLY A 103 34.31 11.93 -6.41
N LYS A 104 34.91 11.19 -7.37
CA LYS A 104 35.76 10.02 -7.14
C LYS A 104 35.16 9.03 -6.14
N SER A 105 33.84 8.92 -6.16
CA SER A 105 33.08 8.13 -5.20
C SER A 105 32.29 7.02 -5.89
N THR A 106 32.08 5.92 -5.15
CA THR A 106 31.37 4.74 -5.65
C THR A 106 30.23 4.41 -4.69
N ARG A 107 29.08 4.04 -5.24
CA ARG A 107 27.89 3.62 -4.45
C ARG A 107 27.23 2.41 -5.07
N LEU A 108 26.70 1.55 -4.21
CA LEU A 108 25.81 0.47 -4.63
C LEU A 108 24.47 1.07 -5.07
N VAL A 109 24.03 0.70 -6.26
CA VAL A 109 22.79 1.17 -6.87
C VAL A 109 21.97 0.00 -7.39
N GLN A 110 20.66 0.21 -7.49
CA GLN A 110 19.79 -0.69 -8.21
C GLN A 110 19.60 -0.18 -9.64
N VAL A 111 20.19 -0.88 -10.58
CA VAL A 111 20.05 -0.60 -12.01
C VAL A 111 18.74 -1.18 -12.50
N ALA A 112 17.97 -0.41 -13.25
CA ALA A 112 16.79 -0.81 -13.98
C ALA A 112 16.97 -0.45 -15.46
N ALA A 113 17.27 -1.45 -16.28
CA ALA A 113 17.42 -1.29 -17.72
C ALA A 113 16.05 -1.46 -18.39
N VAL A 114 15.57 -0.42 -19.06
CA VAL A 114 14.20 -0.31 -19.60
C VAL A 114 14.20 -0.34 -21.11
N SER A 115 13.25 -1.09 -21.69
CA SER A 115 12.90 -1.00 -23.12
C SER A 115 11.39 -0.94 -23.29
N GLY A 116 10.93 -0.33 -24.40
CA GLY A 116 9.52 -0.12 -24.66
C GLY A 116 8.92 1.06 -23.90
N ASN A 117 7.60 1.17 -23.92
CA ASN A 117 6.86 2.32 -23.40
C ASN A 117 6.42 2.13 -21.92
N TYR A 118 7.29 1.58 -21.06
CA TYR A 118 6.98 1.48 -19.64
C TYR A 118 7.07 2.83 -18.94
N PRO A 119 6.16 3.17 -18.02
CA PRO A 119 4.93 2.44 -17.66
C PRO A 119 3.79 2.72 -18.65
N PHE A 120 2.89 1.73 -18.82
CA PHE A 120 1.70 1.90 -19.67
C PHE A 120 0.58 2.68 -18.95
N TYR A 121 0.56 2.65 -17.62
CA TYR A 121 -0.36 3.38 -16.76
C TYR A 121 0.42 4.17 -15.72
N GLY A 122 -0.01 5.41 -15.48
CA GLY A 122 0.75 6.36 -14.69
C GLY A 122 1.96 6.91 -15.44
N GLU A 123 2.86 7.54 -14.73
CA GLU A 123 4.08 8.13 -15.30
C GLU A 123 5.26 8.01 -14.34
N ILE A 124 6.46 7.98 -14.90
CA ILE A 124 7.68 8.20 -14.15
C ILE A 124 7.99 9.69 -14.23
N ALA A 125 7.72 10.39 -13.14
CA ALA A 125 8.01 11.81 -13.05
C ALA A 125 9.50 12.02 -12.85
N THR A 126 10.10 12.85 -13.70
CA THR A 126 11.53 13.17 -13.68
C THR A 126 11.77 14.66 -13.68
N GLU A 127 12.95 15.06 -13.30
CA GLU A 127 13.43 16.44 -13.40
C GLU A 127 14.75 16.46 -14.18
N PRO A 128 14.79 17.10 -15.38
CA PRO A 128 13.68 17.72 -16.11
C PRO A 128 12.63 16.72 -16.58
N ALA A 129 11.39 17.17 -16.80
CA ALA A 129 10.25 16.31 -17.19
C ALA A 129 10.50 15.54 -18.50
N ALA A 130 11.29 16.07 -19.42
CA ALA A 130 11.64 15.43 -20.68
C ALA A 130 12.65 14.28 -20.53
N ALA A 131 13.34 14.13 -19.38
CA ALA A 131 14.42 13.18 -19.20
C ALA A 131 13.96 11.72 -19.44
N TRP A 132 12.77 11.36 -18.98
CA TRP A 132 12.23 10.01 -19.18
C TRP A 132 12.04 9.65 -20.65
N ARG A 133 11.50 10.57 -21.45
CA ARG A 133 11.32 10.35 -22.90
C ARG A 133 12.65 10.29 -23.64
N ALA A 134 13.65 11.05 -23.17
CA ALA A 134 14.99 11.09 -23.75
C ALA A 134 15.88 9.91 -23.29
N LEU A 135 15.45 9.11 -22.31
CA LEU A 135 16.25 8.02 -21.76
C LEU A 135 16.72 7.04 -22.83
N GLN A 136 15.82 6.63 -23.74
CA GLN A 136 16.11 5.61 -24.75
C GLN A 136 16.85 6.14 -25.99
N LEU A 137 17.01 7.46 -26.15
CA LEU A 137 17.62 8.06 -27.34
C LEU A 137 19.15 7.96 -27.34
N ASN A 138 19.77 7.96 -26.14
CA ASN A 138 21.23 7.97 -26.00
C ASN A 138 21.66 7.12 -24.77
N ARG A 139 22.95 7.10 -24.47
CA ARG A 139 23.47 6.51 -23.23
C ARG A 139 23.20 7.44 -22.03
N ASN A 140 21.93 7.70 -21.79
CA ASN A 140 21.48 8.50 -20.68
C ASN A 140 21.22 7.64 -19.43
N VAL A 141 21.35 8.23 -18.25
CA VAL A 141 20.92 7.64 -16.98
C VAL A 141 20.07 8.63 -16.21
N ILE A 142 18.98 8.15 -15.64
CA ILE A 142 18.15 8.91 -14.70
C ILE A 142 18.39 8.31 -13.32
N VAL A 143 18.67 9.14 -12.34
CA VAL A 143 19.13 8.70 -11.03
C VAL A 143 18.18 9.15 -9.91
N ASP A 144 18.17 8.42 -8.81
CA ASP A 144 17.52 8.87 -7.57
C ASP A 144 18.25 10.13 -7.06
N PRO A 145 17.55 11.19 -6.61
CA PRO A 145 18.17 12.41 -6.09
C PRO A 145 19.18 12.16 -4.96
N SER A 146 18.93 11.16 -4.10
CA SER A 146 19.83 10.79 -3.00
C SER A 146 21.21 10.32 -3.48
N LEU A 147 21.25 9.74 -4.70
CA LEU A 147 22.51 9.28 -5.30
C LEU A 147 23.41 10.46 -5.71
N LEU A 148 22.84 11.54 -6.22
CA LEU A 148 23.62 12.73 -6.60
C LEU A 148 24.37 13.29 -5.40
N ALA A 149 23.69 13.42 -4.26
CA ALA A 149 24.31 13.88 -3.02
C ALA A 149 25.42 12.90 -2.54
N ALA A 150 25.15 11.59 -2.60
CA ALA A 150 26.08 10.56 -2.14
C ALA A 150 27.32 10.40 -3.03
N LEU A 151 27.23 10.77 -4.30
CA LEU A 151 28.31 10.71 -5.29
C LEU A 151 28.97 12.07 -5.55
N GLU A 152 28.48 13.15 -4.91
CA GLU A 152 28.89 14.53 -5.19
C GLU A 152 28.80 14.90 -6.68
N ALA A 153 27.79 14.32 -7.35
CA ALA A 153 27.53 14.48 -8.79
C ALA A 153 26.37 15.44 -9.06
N ARG A 154 26.26 15.92 -10.27
CA ARG A 154 25.18 16.80 -10.75
C ARG A 154 24.58 16.26 -12.05
N VAL A 155 23.38 16.70 -12.38
CA VAL A 155 22.82 16.48 -13.72
C VAL A 155 23.76 17.10 -14.76
N GLY A 156 24.08 16.33 -15.80
CA GLY A 156 25.09 16.68 -16.79
C GLY A 156 26.46 16.02 -16.57
N ASP A 157 26.73 15.46 -15.39
CA ASP A 157 27.96 14.71 -15.14
C ASP A 157 27.86 13.28 -15.72
N THR A 158 29.00 12.60 -15.80
CA THR A 158 29.12 11.21 -16.25
C THR A 158 29.07 10.24 -15.07
N LEU A 159 28.33 9.15 -15.23
CA LEU A 159 28.26 8.04 -14.31
C LEU A 159 28.78 6.76 -14.99
N ALA A 160 29.76 6.10 -14.42
CA ALA A 160 30.28 4.83 -14.91
C ALA A 160 29.54 3.66 -14.25
N LEU A 161 29.13 2.69 -15.06
CA LEU A 161 28.47 1.44 -14.66
C LEU A 161 29.16 0.28 -15.39
N GLY A 162 29.96 -0.49 -14.68
CA GLY A 162 30.84 -1.47 -15.31
C GLY A 162 31.75 -0.79 -16.35
N ASP A 163 31.76 -1.34 -17.55
CA ASP A 163 32.60 -0.83 -18.66
C ASP A 163 31.97 0.34 -19.44
N ALA A 164 30.72 0.71 -19.12
CA ALA A 164 30.01 1.76 -19.83
C ALA A 164 29.91 3.06 -19.04
N GLN A 165 29.91 4.17 -19.77
CA GLN A 165 29.67 5.51 -19.22
C GLN A 165 28.33 6.05 -19.71
N PHE A 166 27.60 6.71 -18.80
CA PHE A 166 26.28 7.28 -19.02
C PHE A 166 26.26 8.75 -18.63
N LEU A 167 25.53 9.56 -19.37
CA LEU A 167 25.28 10.95 -19.03
C LEU A 167 24.09 11.00 -18.05
N ILE A 168 24.24 11.65 -16.90
CA ILE A 168 23.14 11.90 -15.96
C ILE A 168 22.22 12.95 -16.58
N SER A 169 21.10 12.51 -17.15
CA SER A 169 20.15 13.37 -17.87
C SER A 169 19.05 13.94 -16.97
N GLY A 170 18.90 13.41 -15.76
CA GLY A 170 17.87 13.88 -14.83
C GLY A 170 17.76 13.03 -13.57
N THR A 171 16.80 13.41 -12.72
CA THR A 171 16.49 12.75 -11.48
C THR A 171 15.06 12.21 -11.44
N ILE A 172 14.81 11.17 -10.63
CA ILE A 172 13.51 10.57 -10.43
C ILE A 172 12.78 11.35 -9.34
N ARG A 173 11.56 11.85 -9.60
CA ARG A 173 10.67 12.40 -8.58
C ARG A 173 9.70 11.33 -8.03
N SER A 174 9.07 10.60 -8.93
CA SER A 174 8.20 9.47 -8.57
C SER A 174 8.17 8.43 -9.69
N ALA A 175 7.94 7.17 -9.33
CA ALA A 175 7.80 6.08 -10.29
C ALA A 175 6.79 5.04 -9.76
N PRO A 176 6.05 4.33 -10.63
CA PRO A 176 5.24 3.19 -10.24
C PRO A 176 6.09 2.13 -9.51
N ASN A 177 5.45 1.32 -8.68
CA ASN A 177 6.09 0.18 -7.97
C ASN A 177 7.29 0.53 -7.05
N GLN A 178 7.34 1.75 -6.50
CA GLN A 178 8.42 2.14 -5.57
C GLN A 178 8.31 1.52 -4.17
N VAL A 179 7.13 1.03 -3.77
CA VAL A 179 6.82 0.69 -2.37
C VAL A 179 7.60 -0.54 -1.88
N GLY A 180 7.99 -1.46 -2.76
CA GLY A 180 8.68 -2.71 -2.36
C GLY A 180 10.21 -2.68 -2.37
N PHE A 181 10.85 -1.73 -3.07
CA PHE A 181 12.29 -1.79 -3.35
C PHE A 181 13.14 -0.70 -2.69
N ARG A 182 12.55 0.33 -2.12
CA ARG A 182 13.29 1.48 -1.55
C ARG A 182 14.27 1.12 -0.43
N PHE A 183 14.11 -0.03 0.22
CA PHE A 183 14.88 -0.37 1.43
C PHE A 183 15.90 -1.48 1.27
N ALA A 184 15.95 -2.18 0.13
CA ALA A 184 16.71 -3.43 0.08
C ALA A 184 18.11 -3.31 -0.53
N LEU A 185 18.36 -2.46 -1.55
CA LEU A 185 19.60 -2.54 -2.35
C LEU A 185 20.21 -1.18 -2.78
N GLY A 186 19.78 -0.06 -2.19
CA GLY A 186 20.32 1.27 -2.53
C GLY A 186 19.43 2.08 -3.50
N PRO A 187 19.88 3.29 -3.88
CA PRO A 187 19.14 4.19 -4.77
C PRO A 187 18.97 3.60 -6.16
N ARG A 188 17.82 3.87 -6.79
CA ARG A 188 17.51 3.34 -8.13
C ARG A 188 18.02 4.27 -9.21
N ILE A 189 18.49 3.64 -10.30
CA ILE A 189 18.82 4.32 -11.54
C ILE A 189 18.18 3.62 -12.73
N TYR A 190 17.81 4.39 -13.75
CA TYR A 190 17.26 3.87 -14.99
C TYR A 190 18.23 4.09 -16.14
N ILE A 191 18.46 3.04 -16.93
CA ILE A 191 19.28 3.08 -18.15
C ILE A 191 18.50 2.49 -19.34
N PRO A 192 18.85 2.81 -20.58
CA PRO A 192 18.30 2.11 -21.75
C PRO A 192 18.72 0.64 -21.76
N ALA A 193 17.79 -0.28 -22.04
CA ALA A 193 18.12 -1.70 -22.15
C ALA A 193 19.14 -1.99 -23.27
N ALA A 194 19.12 -1.20 -24.35
CA ALA A 194 20.08 -1.31 -25.45
C ALA A 194 21.55 -1.09 -25.01
N SER A 195 21.76 -0.32 -23.91
CA SER A 195 23.11 -0.06 -23.38
C SER A 195 23.59 -1.14 -22.39
N LEU A 196 22.72 -2.06 -21.99
CA LEU A 196 23.01 -3.07 -20.97
C LEU A 196 24.18 -4.01 -21.35
N PRO A 197 24.31 -4.54 -22.59
CA PRO A 197 25.46 -5.38 -22.97
C PRO A 197 26.79 -4.66 -22.84
N ALA A 198 26.83 -3.34 -23.11
CA ALA A 198 28.05 -2.54 -23.03
C ALA A 198 28.56 -2.34 -21.60
N THR A 199 27.74 -2.60 -20.57
CA THR A 199 28.16 -2.47 -19.16
C THR A 199 29.01 -3.63 -18.67
N GLY A 200 28.99 -4.80 -19.32
CA GLY A 200 29.64 -6.02 -18.86
C GLY A 200 29.12 -6.59 -17.53
N LEU A 201 28.03 -6.04 -16.98
CA LEU A 201 27.55 -6.35 -15.61
C LEU A 201 26.68 -7.60 -15.50
N LEU A 202 26.19 -8.14 -16.62
CA LEU A 202 25.39 -9.38 -16.66
C LEU A 202 26.27 -10.62 -16.75
N GLY A 203 27.23 -10.77 -15.84
CA GLY A 203 28.11 -11.91 -15.77
C GLY A 203 27.64 -13.03 -14.85
N PHE A 204 28.47 -14.09 -14.75
CA PHE A 204 28.22 -15.21 -13.84
C PHE A 204 28.13 -14.73 -12.39
N GLY A 205 27.05 -15.12 -11.69
CA GLY A 205 26.80 -14.74 -10.28
C GLY A 205 25.98 -13.47 -10.09
N ALA A 206 25.66 -12.71 -11.15
CA ALA A 206 24.80 -11.55 -11.03
C ALA A 206 23.36 -11.95 -10.63
N ARG A 207 22.80 -11.32 -9.60
CA ARG A 207 21.41 -11.49 -9.23
C ARG A 207 20.54 -10.56 -10.09
N VAL A 208 20.07 -11.10 -11.19
CA VAL A 208 19.26 -10.35 -12.17
C VAL A 208 17.80 -10.74 -12.03
N GLN A 209 16.92 -9.77 -12.17
CA GLN A 209 15.48 -9.97 -12.29
C GLN A 209 15.06 -9.47 -13.67
N TYR A 210 14.48 -10.35 -14.45
CA TYR A 210 13.91 -10.08 -15.75
C TYR A 210 12.42 -9.90 -15.59
N GLU A 211 11.86 -8.80 -16.10
CA GLU A 211 10.45 -8.50 -16.05
C GLU A 211 9.95 -8.08 -17.42
N THR A 212 8.80 -8.58 -17.80
CA THR A 212 8.08 -8.12 -18.99
C THR A 212 6.71 -7.64 -18.55
N TYR A 213 6.43 -6.40 -18.85
CA TYR A 213 5.16 -5.74 -18.62
C TYR A 213 4.34 -5.75 -19.90
N ALA A 214 3.06 -6.06 -19.80
CA ALA A 214 2.17 -6.09 -20.96
C ALA A 214 0.93 -5.22 -20.69
N LYS A 215 0.60 -4.38 -21.67
CA LYS A 215 -0.69 -3.72 -21.79
C LYS A 215 -1.51 -4.51 -22.79
N LEU A 216 -2.64 -5.02 -22.34
CA LEU A 216 -3.50 -5.88 -23.14
C LEU A 216 -4.43 -5.07 -24.06
N PRO A 217 -4.78 -5.59 -25.24
CA PRO A 217 -5.74 -4.95 -26.12
C PRO A 217 -7.14 -4.95 -25.48
N PRO A 218 -8.02 -4.02 -25.87
CA PRO A 218 -9.40 -3.98 -25.39
C PRO A 218 -10.11 -5.32 -25.62
N GLY A 219 -10.81 -5.81 -24.58
CA GLY A 219 -11.54 -7.07 -24.62
C GLY A 219 -10.75 -8.31 -24.20
N MET A 220 -9.43 -8.24 -24.05
CA MET A 220 -8.62 -9.36 -23.52
C MET A 220 -8.53 -9.28 -22.00
N SER A 221 -8.97 -10.35 -21.33
CA SER A 221 -8.88 -10.45 -19.86
C SER A 221 -7.51 -10.99 -19.43
N ALA A 222 -6.78 -10.22 -18.60
CA ALA A 222 -5.52 -10.64 -17.99
C ALA A 222 -5.68 -11.95 -17.19
N GLN A 223 -6.83 -12.12 -16.52
CA GLN A 223 -7.11 -13.31 -15.71
C GLN A 223 -7.35 -14.54 -16.58
N ALA A 224 -8.10 -14.43 -17.68
CA ALA A 224 -8.33 -15.52 -18.62
C ALA A 224 -7.04 -15.94 -19.34
N TRP A 225 -6.21 -14.97 -19.73
CA TRP A 225 -4.90 -15.22 -20.30
C TRP A 225 -3.97 -15.95 -19.30
N THR A 226 -3.90 -15.44 -18.07
CA THR A 226 -3.08 -16.02 -17.01
C THR A 226 -3.51 -17.46 -16.69
N SER A 227 -4.80 -17.74 -16.57
CA SER A 227 -5.26 -19.11 -16.27
C SER A 227 -4.90 -20.13 -17.36
N ARG A 228 -4.89 -19.68 -18.62
CA ARG A 228 -4.51 -20.54 -19.78
C ARG A 228 -3.02 -20.87 -19.79
N HIS A 229 -2.15 -19.93 -19.40
CA HIS A 229 -0.69 -20.10 -19.53
C HIS A 229 -0.01 -20.39 -18.18
N ARG A 230 -0.76 -20.40 -17.05
CA ARG A 230 -0.21 -20.52 -15.69
C ARG A 230 0.63 -21.78 -15.51
N SER A 231 0.15 -22.95 -15.95
CA SER A 231 0.88 -24.22 -15.78
C SER A 231 2.23 -24.20 -16.48
N GLN A 232 2.27 -23.77 -17.74
CA GLN A 232 3.49 -23.67 -18.55
C GLN A 232 4.49 -22.69 -17.91
N LEU A 233 4.05 -21.46 -17.60
CA LEU A 233 4.92 -20.42 -17.06
C LEU A 233 5.43 -20.75 -15.65
N THR A 234 4.61 -21.42 -14.83
CA THR A 234 5.05 -21.89 -13.51
C THR A 234 6.14 -22.97 -13.60
N THR A 235 6.02 -23.90 -14.54
CA THR A 235 7.04 -24.92 -14.81
C THR A 235 8.39 -24.28 -15.19
N GLU A 236 8.36 -23.16 -15.90
CA GLU A 236 9.52 -22.37 -16.28
C GLU A 236 9.99 -21.35 -15.23
N ARG A 237 9.42 -21.43 -14.03
CA ARG A 237 9.73 -20.53 -12.90
C ARG A 237 9.45 -19.04 -13.21
N VAL A 238 8.53 -18.79 -14.11
CA VAL A 238 8.04 -17.44 -14.40
C VAL A 238 6.89 -17.12 -13.47
N ARG A 239 7.02 -16.06 -12.69
CA ARG A 239 5.95 -15.55 -11.83
C ARG A 239 5.09 -14.60 -12.67
N ILE A 240 3.80 -14.81 -12.63
CA ILE A 240 2.82 -13.94 -13.26
C ILE A 240 2.22 -13.04 -12.17
N ARG A 241 2.08 -11.77 -12.45
CA ARG A 241 1.37 -10.79 -11.62
C ARG A 241 0.34 -10.09 -12.48
N THR A 242 -0.86 -9.97 -11.98
CA THR A 242 -1.94 -9.20 -12.59
C THR A 242 -2.41 -8.14 -11.61
N VAL A 243 -3.04 -7.10 -12.10
CA VAL A 243 -3.67 -6.06 -11.27
C VAL A 243 -4.58 -6.70 -10.22
N ALA A 244 -5.42 -7.67 -10.63
CA ALA A 244 -6.35 -8.37 -9.73
C ALA A 244 -5.65 -9.25 -8.67
N GLU A 245 -4.44 -9.74 -8.93
CA GLU A 245 -3.65 -10.52 -7.98
C GLU A 245 -2.97 -9.62 -6.95
N ASP A 246 -2.42 -8.50 -7.40
CA ASP A 246 -1.84 -7.48 -6.52
C ASP A 246 -2.91 -6.84 -5.61
N GLN A 247 -4.12 -6.57 -6.13
CA GLN A 247 -5.27 -6.13 -5.33
C GLN A 247 -5.62 -7.15 -4.24
N ARG A 248 -5.78 -8.42 -4.58
CA ARG A 248 -6.09 -9.48 -3.60
C ARG A 248 -5.04 -9.62 -2.51
N ASN A 249 -3.76 -9.54 -2.86
CA ASN A 249 -2.67 -9.58 -1.89
C ASN A 249 -2.73 -8.39 -0.91
N LEU A 250 -3.03 -7.18 -1.40
CA LEU A 250 -3.22 -5.99 -0.57
C LEU A 250 -4.46 -6.13 0.32
N ASP A 251 -5.59 -6.61 -0.24
CA ASP A 251 -6.82 -6.86 0.52
C ASP A 251 -6.61 -7.86 1.65
N GLU A 252 -5.82 -8.90 1.43
CA GLU A 252 -5.49 -9.89 2.46
C GLU A 252 -4.68 -9.24 3.60
N VAL A 253 -3.67 -8.43 3.28
CA VAL A 253 -2.87 -7.70 4.28
C VAL A 253 -3.74 -6.70 5.04
N LEU A 254 -4.57 -5.92 4.34
CA LEU A 254 -5.49 -4.96 4.95
C LEU A 254 -6.53 -5.64 5.84
N SER A 255 -7.07 -6.78 5.42
CA SER A 255 -8.04 -7.56 6.21
C SER A 255 -7.41 -8.11 7.48
N ARG A 256 -6.17 -8.58 7.44
CA ARG A 256 -5.43 -9.02 8.64
C ARG A 256 -5.20 -7.84 9.61
N LEU A 257 -4.76 -6.70 9.09
CA LEU A 257 -4.58 -5.48 9.91
C LEU A 257 -5.90 -5.03 10.53
N ALA A 258 -6.99 -5.00 9.76
CA ALA A 258 -8.32 -4.67 10.26
C ALA A 258 -8.78 -5.66 11.35
N GLY A 259 -8.46 -6.95 11.21
CA GLY A 259 -8.71 -7.98 12.23
C GLY A 259 -7.99 -7.69 13.55
N TYR A 260 -6.71 -7.35 13.52
CA TYR A 260 -5.95 -6.98 14.72
C TYR A 260 -6.48 -5.69 15.37
N LEU A 261 -6.75 -4.67 14.58
CA LEU A 261 -7.32 -3.41 15.08
C LEU A 261 -8.73 -3.63 15.65
N GLY A 262 -9.54 -4.50 15.03
CA GLY A 262 -10.85 -4.91 15.52
C GLY A 262 -10.79 -5.60 16.88
N LEU A 263 -9.80 -6.47 17.10
CA LEU A 263 -9.55 -7.10 18.39
C LEU A 263 -9.22 -6.07 19.48
N VAL A 264 -8.36 -5.11 19.17
CA VAL A 264 -8.03 -4.00 20.09
C VAL A 264 -9.26 -3.16 20.41
N ALA A 265 -10.07 -2.85 19.41
CA ALA A 265 -11.32 -2.11 19.59
C ALA A 265 -12.33 -2.88 20.42
N LEU A 266 -12.43 -4.21 20.26
CA LEU A 266 -13.28 -5.08 21.09
C LEU A 266 -12.82 -5.07 22.54
N MET A 267 -11.52 -5.18 22.82
CA MET A 267 -10.97 -5.07 24.17
C MET A 267 -11.28 -3.71 24.81
N ALA A 268 -11.12 -2.61 24.04
CA ALA A 268 -11.47 -1.28 24.52
C ALA A 268 -12.98 -1.17 24.85
N LEU A 269 -13.84 -1.75 24.01
CA LEU A 269 -15.29 -1.79 24.25
C LEU A 269 -15.65 -2.60 25.50
N LEU A 270 -15.01 -3.74 25.72
CA LEU A 270 -15.21 -4.56 26.93
C LEU A 270 -14.78 -3.78 28.19
N LEU A 271 -13.64 -3.11 28.17
CA LEU A 271 -13.18 -2.28 29.28
C LEU A 271 -14.15 -1.11 29.54
N ALA A 272 -14.63 -0.46 28.49
CA ALA A 272 -15.64 0.58 28.60
C ALA A 272 -16.95 0.04 29.18
N GLY A 273 -17.38 -1.17 28.80
CA GLY A 273 -18.56 -1.85 29.33
C GLY A 273 -18.42 -2.17 30.82
N ILE A 274 -17.27 -2.68 31.25
CA ILE A 274 -16.95 -2.96 32.68
C ILE A 274 -16.95 -1.65 33.45
N GLY A 275 -16.36 -0.59 32.93
CA GLY A 275 -16.36 0.73 33.54
C GLY A 275 -17.78 1.28 33.72
N ALA A 276 -18.61 1.17 32.70
CA ALA A 276 -20.01 1.57 32.74
C ALA A 276 -20.81 0.77 33.78
N ALA A 277 -20.66 -0.56 33.82
CA ALA A 277 -21.31 -1.43 34.80
C ALA A 277 -20.88 -1.07 36.24
N SER A 278 -19.58 -0.88 36.47
CA SER A 278 -19.05 -0.49 37.78
C SER A 278 -19.61 0.85 38.24
N ALA A 279 -19.69 1.84 37.36
CA ALA A 279 -20.25 3.14 37.70
C ALA A 279 -21.76 3.06 37.97
N ALA A 280 -22.53 2.22 37.27
CA ALA A 280 -23.94 1.97 37.52
C ALA A 280 -24.14 1.34 38.90
N VAL A 281 -23.35 0.33 39.28
CA VAL A 281 -23.41 -0.33 40.60
C VAL A 281 -23.12 0.67 41.73
N VAL A 282 -22.10 1.51 41.58
CA VAL A 282 -21.78 2.56 42.55
C VAL A 282 -22.94 3.54 42.72
N GLN A 283 -23.57 3.93 41.59
CA GLN A 283 -24.72 4.86 41.64
C GLN A 283 -25.94 4.26 42.32
N ILE A 284 -26.23 2.97 42.09
CA ILE A 284 -27.30 2.24 42.78
C ILE A 284 -27.03 2.19 44.30
N ARG A 285 -25.80 1.84 44.69
CA ARG A 285 -25.40 1.78 46.12
C ARG A 285 -25.55 3.12 46.84
N GLN A 286 -25.16 4.23 46.20
CA GLN A 286 -25.28 5.58 46.75
C GLN A 286 -26.73 6.03 46.96
N ARG A 287 -27.71 5.41 46.26
CA ARG A 287 -29.15 5.74 46.34
C ARG A 287 -29.95 4.77 47.20
N THR A 288 -29.30 3.77 47.79
CA THR A 288 -29.99 2.73 48.58
C THR A 288 -30.83 3.33 49.73
N GLU A 289 -30.35 4.39 50.39
CA GLU A 289 -31.09 5.08 51.43
C GLU A 289 -32.33 5.79 50.90
N SER A 290 -32.22 6.49 49.80
CA SER A 290 -33.38 7.19 49.16
C SER A 290 -34.41 6.20 48.63
N ILE A 291 -34.01 5.05 48.11
CA ILE A 291 -34.90 3.99 47.66
C ILE A 291 -35.57 3.32 48.87
N ALA A 292 -34.91 3.14 50.01
CA ALA A 292 -35.48 2.59 51.22
C ALA A 292 -36.60 3.51 51.75
N VAL A 293 -36.35 4.82 51.83
CA VAL A 293 -37.35 5.81 52.26
C VAL A 293 -38.58 5.81 51.34
N LEU A 294 -38.38 5.76 50.03
CA LEU A 294 -39.48 5.69 49.05
C LEU A 294 -40.32 4.42 49.18
N LYS A 295 -39.67 3.27 49.48
CA LYS A 295 -40.37 2.01 49.78
C LYS A 295 -41.19 2.09 51.05
N CYS A 296 -40.66 2.73 52.10
CA CYS A 296 -41.40 2.96 53.34
C CYS A 296 -42.62 3.88 53.17
N LEU A 297 -42.59 4.79 52.18
CA LEU A 297 -43.68 5.66 51.79
C LEU A 297 -44.71 5.01 50.84
N GLY A 298 -44.60 3.68 50.56
CA GLY A 298 -45.56 2.91 49.79
C GLY A 298 -45.28 2.81 48.29
N ALA A 299 -44.05 3.08 47.84
CA ALA A 299 -43.70 2.86 46.46
C ALA A 299 -43.54 1.34 46.17
N SER A 300 -44.33 0.82 45.20
CA SER A 300 -44.23 -0.59 44.79
C SER A 300 -42.90 -0.89 44.10
N GLY A 301 -42.39 -2.14 44.25
CA GLY A 301 -41.09 -2.57 43.71
C GLY A 301 -40.92 -2.38 42.18
N GLY A 302 -42.01 -2.36 41.41
CA GLY A 302 -42.00 -2.02 40.01
C GLY A 302 -41.79 -0.55 39.69
N ARG A 303 -42.14 0.38 40.64
CA ARG A 303 -41.95 1.84 40.47
C ARG A 303 -40.55 2.30 40.96
N GLY A 304 -39.94 1.57 41.88
CA GLY A 304 -38.61 1.92 42.39
C GLY A 304 -37.42 1.60 41.46
N GLY A 305 -37.65 0.76 40.44
CA GLY A 305 -36.65 0.44 39.41
C GLY A 305 -36.50 1.46 38.28
N TRP A 306 -37.43 2.47 38.23
CA TRP A 306 -37.43 3.51 37.19
C TRP A 306 -36.96 4.88 37.71
N ILE A 307 -36.56 4.98 38.96
CA ILE A 307 -35.94 6.14 39.61
C ILE A 307 -34.47 5.84 39.89
#